data_4e3746add1ccceded8f4c69244f99a91
#
_entry.id   4e3746add1ccceded8f4c69244f99a91
#
_cell.length_a   1.000
_cell.length_b   1.000
_cell.length_c   1.000
_cell.angle_alpha   90.00
_cell.angle_beta   90.00
_cell.angle_gamma   90.00
#
_symmetry.space_group_name_H-M   'P 1'
#
loop_
_entity.id
_entity.type
_entity.pdbx_description
1 polymer ?
#
loop_
_entity_poly.entity_id
_entity_poly.type
_entity_poly.pdbx_seq_one_letter_code
_entity_poly.pdbx_strand_id
1 'polypeptide(L)'
;MCVIICIEDGKYPSKSTLEDAESMNSHGGSIAWLDKNGKKYYQKGIKAKAITKIIKKQLKPKGITTAIIHFRIASVGNVNKALCHPFEITNRVELNLKGERMSTDLLFHNGTWSEYAEEMLEFLGKHNKPLTIPYGEFSDSRV
;
A
#
# COMPACT_ATOMS: atom_id res chain seq x y z
N MET A 1 12.29 -8.57 1.28
CA MET A 1 12.04 -7.11 1.19
C MET A 1 11.07 -6.84 0.05
N CYS A 2 10.11 -5.93 0.25
CA CYS A 2 9.20 -5.47 -0.80
C CYS A 2 9.92 -4.57 -1.81
N VAL A 3 9.25 -4.22 -2.91
CA VAL A 3 9.73 -3.19 -3.86
C VAL A 3 8.78 -2.00 -3.80
N ILE A 4 9.34 -0.80 -3.64
CA ILE A 4 8.63 0.48 -3.76
C ILE A 4 9.22 1.23 -4.96
N ILE A 5 8.36 1.70 -5.87
CA ILE A 5 8.74 2.53 -7.02
C ILE A 5 8.02 3.86 -6.89
N CYS A 6 8.79 4.92 -6.65
CA CYS A 6 8.28 6.29 -6.64
C CYS A 6 8.29 6.85 -8.06
N ILE A 7 7.19 7.45 -8.46
CA ILE A 7 7.02 8.10 -9.76
C ILE A 7 6.94 9.59 -9.51
N GLU A 8 7.87 10.32 -10.10
CA GLU A 8 7.94 11.77 -10.10
C GLU A 8 7.97 12.27 -11.54
N ASP A 9 7.46 13.47 -11.77
CA ASP A 9 7.42 14.13 -13.09
C ASP A 9 6.80 13.27 -14.21
N GLY A 10 5.94 12.32 -13.85
CA GLY A 10 5.30 11.43 -14.83
C GLY A 10 6.25 10.42 -15.48
N LYS A 11 7.42 10.17 -14.90
CA LYS A 11 8.40 9.18 -15.38
C LYS A 11 7.97 7.76 -14.97
N TYR A 12 7.01 7.22 -15.67
CA TYR A 12 6.46 5.89 -15.39
C TYR A 12 7.41 4.76 -15.77
N PRO A 13 7.52 3.70 -14.94
CA PRO A 13 8.32 2.53 -15.28
C PRO A 13 7.77 1.81 -16.50
N SER A 14 8.64 1.04 -17.17
CA SER A 14 8.25 0.18 -18.28
C SER A 14 7.38 -0.98 -17.81
N LYS A 15 6.67 -1.62 -18.74
CA LYS A 15 5.89 -2.83 -18.45
C LYS A 15 6.82 -3.95 -17.93
N SER A 16 8.00 -4.14 -18.55
CA SER A 16 8.98 -5.15 -18.11
C SER A 16 9.45 -4.87 -16.69
N THR A 17 9.80 -3.62 -16.34
CA THR A 17 10.19 -3.27 -14.97
C THR A 17 9.12 -3.66 -13.93
N LEU A 18 7.83 -3.46 -14.25
CA LEU A 18 6.74 -3.86 -13.38
C LEU A 18 6.58 -5.38 -13.28
N GLU A 19 6.76 -6.09 -14.38
CA GLU A 19 6.70 -7.56 -14.43
C GLU A 19 7.88 -8.18 -13.66
N ASP A 20 9.08 -7.62 -13.78
CA ASP A 20 10.26 -8.05 -13.02
C ASP A 20 10.05 -7.83 -11.50
N ALA A 21 9.57 -6.64 -11.11
CA ALA A 21 9.25 -6.35 -9.71
C ALA A 21 8.18 -7.28 -9.14
N GLU A 22 7.14 -7.63 -9.92
CA GLU A 22 6.13 -8.61 -9.53
C GLU A 22 6.71 -10.02 -9.40
N SER A 23 7.60 -10.43 -10.29
CA SER A 23 8.20 -11.77 -10.26
C SER A 23 9.01 -11.99 -8.98
N MET A 24 9.70 -10.96 -8.52
CA MET A 24 10.47 -10.97 -7.27
C MET A 24 9.60 -10.84 -6.01
N ASN A 25 8.43 -10.20 -6.12
CA ASN A 25 7.54 -9.84 -5.00
C ASN A 25 6.09 -10.17 -5.37
N SER A 26 5.78 -11.48 -5.39
CA SER A 26 4.57 -12.02 -6.02
C SER A 26 3.30 -12.01 -5.14
N HIS A 27 3.40 -11.56 -3.88
CA HIS A 27 2.29 -11.61 -2.91
C HIS A 27 1.26 -10.47 -3.09
N GLY A 28 1.39 -9.69 -4.14
CA GLY A 28 0.44 -8.69 -4.59
C GLY A 28 1.08 -7.31 -4.79
N GLY A 29 0.56 -6.62 -5.78
CA GLY A 29 0.99 -5.27 -6.11
C GLY A 29 -0.07 -4.22 -5.79
N SER A 30 0.33 -2.97 -5.84
CA SER A 30 -0.55 -1.82 -5.67
C SER A 30 -0.01 -0.59 -6.39
N ILE A 31 -0.90 0.36 -6.60
CA ILE A 31 -0.56 1.70 -7.08
C ILE A 31 -1.39 2.73 -6.32
N ALA A 32 -0.75 3.82 -5.87
CA ALA A 32 -1.42 5.01 -5.37
C ALA A 32 -0.93 6.24 -6.14
N TRP A 33 -1.77 7.26 -6.25
CA TRP A 33 -1.44 8.50 -6.96
C TRP A 33 -2.16 9.71 -6.39
N LEU A 34 -1.63 10.88 -6.69
CA LEU A 34 -2.25 12.18 -6.39
C LEU A 34 -2.86 12.76 -7.67
N ASP A 35 -4.08 13.30 -7.56
CA ASP A 35 -4.59 14.16 -8.62
C ASP A 35 -4.09 15.60 -8.47
N LYS A 36 -4.39 16.44 -9.47
CA LYS A 36 -4.01 17.86 -9.48
C LYS A 36 -4.58 18.70 -8.33
N ASN A 37 -5.56 18.17 -7.60
CA ASN A 37 -6.18 18.81 -6.44
C ASN A 37 -5.64 18.23 -5.12
N GLY A 38 -4.59 17.40 -5.17
CA GLY A 38 -3.99 16.74 -4.01
C GLY A 38 -4.85 15.61 -3.42
N LYS A 39 -5.89 15.16 -4.11
CA LYS A 39 -6.70 14.02 -3.68
C LYS A 39 -5.97 12.73 -3.99
N LYS A 40 -5.98 11.83 -3.02
CA LYS A 40 -5.30 10.54 -3.06
C LYS A 40 -6.23 9.46 -3.58
N TYR A 41 -5.66 8.57 -4.37
CA TYR A 41 -6.32 7.38 -4.92
C TYR A 41 -5.39 6.20 -4.75
N TYR A 42 -5.94 5.03 -4.53
CA TYR A 42 -5.15 3.81 -4.59
C TYR A 42 -5.98 2.60 -5.07
N GLN A 43 -5.27 1.60 -5.55
CA GLN A 43 -5.79 0.27 -5.77
C GLN A 43 -4.71 -0.75 -5.39
N LYS A 44 -5.06 -1.75 -4.58
CA LYS A 44 -4.12 -2.75 -4.05
C LYS A 44 -4.59 -4.19 -4.25
N GLY A 45 -3.68 -5.15 -4.05
CA GLY A 45 -3.92 -6.56 -4.29
C GLY A 45 -4.05 -6.91 -5.77
N ILE A 46 -3.37 -6.16 -6.63
CA ILE A 46 -3.42 -6.29 -8.09
C ILE A 46 -2.06 -6.72 -8.66
N LYS A 47 -2.05 -7.11 -9.91
CA LYS A 47 -0.88 -7.58 -10.67
C LYS A 47 -0.28 -6.46 -11.53
N ALA A 48 0.99 -6.60 -11.95
CA ALA A 48 1.70 -5.66 -12.82
C ALA A 48 0.90 -5.29 -14.09
N LYS A 49 0.23 -6.26 -14.69
CA LYS A 49 -0.66 -6.03 -15.85
C LYS A 49 -1.78 -5.03 -15.54
N ALA A 50 -2.40 -5.12 -14.35
CA ALA A 50 -3.45 -4.19 -13.94
C ALA A 50 -2.87 -2.79 -13.65
N ILE A 51 -1.71 -2.71 -13.00
CA ILE A 51 -0.99 -1.45 -12.76
C ILE A 51 -0.65 -0.78 -14.08
N THR A 52 -0.10 -1.52 -15.05
CA THR A 52 0.20 -1.02 -16.40
C THR A 52 -1.06 -0.44 -17.07
N LYS A 53 -2.22 -1.12 -16.93
CA LYS A 53 -3.49 -0.63 -17.46
C LYS A 53 -3.95 0.67 -16.81
N ILE A 54 -3.82 0.78 -15.48
CA ILE A 54 -4.14 2.01 -14.73
C ILE A 54 -3.26 3.17 -15.22
N ILE A 55 -1.94 2.96 -15.31
CA ILE A 55 -1.00 3.98 -15.81
C ILE A 55 -1.43 4.46 -17.20
N LYS A 56 -1.65 3.53 -18.15
CA LYS A 56 -1.99 3.86 -19.54
C LYS A 56 -3.35 4.53 -19.72
N LYS A 57 -4.37 4.06 -18.98
CA LYS A 57 -5.76 4.47 -19.18
C LYS A 57 -6.26 5.56 -18.25
N GLN A 58 -5.61 5.73 -17.09
CA GLN A 58 -6.08 6.69 -16.08
C GLN A 58 -5.04 7.77 -15.77
N LEU A 59 -3.78 7.40 -15.50
CA LEU A 59 -2.80 8.36 -15.02
C LEU A 59 -2.27 9.25 -16.15
N LYS A 60 -1.71 8.63 -17.21
CA LYS A 60 -1.14 9.36 -18.35
C LYS A 60 -2.14 10.31 -19.02
N PRO A 61 -3.38 9.88 -19.35
CA PRO A 61 -4.36 10.79 -19.99
C PRO A 61 -4.79 11.96 -19.11
N LYS A 62 -4.71 11.80 -17.77
CA LYS A 62 -5.05 12.85 -16.80
C LYS A 62 -3.88 13.73 -16.41
N GLY A 63 -2.68 13.51 -16.97
CA GLY A 63 -1.46 14.23 -16.62
C GLY A 63 -1.03 14.05 -15.17
N ILE A 64 -1.28 12.88 -14.59
CA ILE A 64 -0.82 12.56 -13.23
C ILE A 64 0.68 12.39 -13.27
N THR A 65 1.41 13.09 -12.41
CA THR A 65 2.88 13.09 -12.37
C THR A 65 3.46 12.38 -11.15
N THR A 66 2.66 12.20 -10.11
CA THR A 66 3.09 11.62 -8.83
C THR A 66 2.31 10.37 -8.51
N ALA A 67 3.01 9.26 -8.36
CA ALA A 67 2.43 7.99 -7.95
C ALA A 67 3.46 7.12 -7.21
N ILE A 68 2.98 6.15 -6.43
CA ILE A 68 3.80 5.13 -5.77
C ILE A 68 3.26 3.77 -6.15
N ILE A 69 4.14 2.89 -6.58
CA ILE A 69 3.85 1.47 -6.84
C ILE A 69 4.57 0.64 -5.80
N HIS A 70 3.89 -0.38 -5.28
CA HIS A 70 4.46 -1.30 -4.31
C HIS A 70 4.17 -2.74 -4.73
N PHE A 71 5.17 -3.60 -4.64
CA PHE A 71 5.03 -5.06 -4.76
C PHE A 71 5.45 -5.72 -3.45
N ARG A 72 4.55 -6.49 -2.90
CA ARG A 72 4.69 -7.12 -1.58
C ARG A 72 5.35 -8.49 -1.68
N ILE A 73 6.29 -8.76 -0.74
CA ILE A 73 6.59 -10.09 -0.27
C ILE A 73 6.29 -10.15 1.23
N ALA A 74 5.43 -11.05 1.67
CA ALA A 74 5.04 -11.16 3.06
C ALA A 74 6.20 -11.76 3.87
N SER A 75 6.68 -11.03 4.86
CA SER A 75 7.58 -11.51 5.92
C SER A 75 6.79 -11.78 7.21
N VAL A 76 5.77 -10.95 7.47
CA VAL A 76 4.85 -11.07 8.59
C VAL A 76 3.42 -11.03 8.05
N GLY A 77 2.54 -11.84 8.63
CA GLY A 77 1.14 -11.97 8.23
C GLY A 77 0.93 -12.85 6.99
N ASN A 78 -0.32 -13.11 6.69
CA ASN A 78 -0.72 -13.98 5.59
C ASN A 78 -0.60 -13.32 4.20
N VAL A 79 -0.59 -14.14 3.16
CA VAL A 79 -0.67 -13.67 1.76
C VAL A 79 -2.12 -13.32 1.45
N ASN A 80 -2.51 -12.09 1.75
CA ASN A 80 -3.84 -11.55 1.52
C ASN A 80 -3.74 -10.21 0.76
N LYS A 81 -4.62 -10.02 -0.20
CA LYS A 81 -4.69 -8.79 -1.01
C LYS A 81 -4.94 -7.53 -0.15
N ALA A 82 -5.72 -7.67 0.90
CA ALA A 82 -6.03 -6.58 1.81
C ALA A 82 -4.82 -6.12 2.64
N LEU A 83 -3.82 -6.99 2.83
CA LEU A 83 -2.55 -6.67 3.48
C LEU A 83 -1.47 -6.12 2.54
N CYS A 84 -1.78 -5.87 1.28
CA CYS A 84 -0.92 -5.07 0.41
C CYS A 84 -0.97 -3.60 0.83
N HIS A 85 0.16 -2.89 0.71
CA HIS A 85 0.18 -1.44 0.86
C HIS A 85 -0.61 -0.74 -0.28
N PRO A 86 -1.05 0.51 -0.10
CA PRO A 86 -0.91 1.30 1.13
C PRO A 86 -1.91 0.91 2.22
N PHE A 87 -1.59 1.34 3.44
CA PHE A 87 -2.57 1.43 4.52
C PHE A 87 -2.99 2.87 4.71
N GLU A 88 -4.28 3.09 4.98
CA GLU A 88 -4.79 4.40 5.36
C GLU A 88 -4.41 4.69 6.81
N ILE A 89 -3.84 5.86 7.09
CA ILE A 89 -3.58 6.30 8.46
C ILE A 89 -4.90 6.80 9.04
N THR A 90 -5.63 5.90 9.69
CA THR A 90 -6.98 6.14 10.20
C THR A 90 -7.26 5.18 11.36
N ASN A 91 -8.22 5.54 12.21
CA ASN A 91 -8.74 4.67 13.26
C ASN A 91 -9.82 3.66 12.76
N ARG A 92 -10.06 3.59 11.46
CA ARG A 92 -10.97 2.61 10.87
C ARG A 92 -10.29 1.24 10.80
N VAL A 93 -11.07 0.20 11.04
CA VAL A 93 -10.58 -1.18 11.04
C VAL A 93 -10.70 -1.87 9.67
N GLU A 94 -11.47 -1.32 8.75
CA GLU A 94 -11.71 -1.90 7.43
C GLU A 94 -10.47 -1.79 6.53
N LEU A 95 -10.18 -2.86 5.81
CA LEU A 95 -9.12 -2.94 4.82
C LEU A 95 -9.68 -2.83 3.39
N ASN A 96 -9.83 -1.61 2.92
CA ASN A 96 -10.30 -1.37 1.57
C ASN A 96 -9.24 -1.74 0.52
N LEU A 97 -9.66 -2.39 -0.55
CA LEU A 97 -8.79 -2.69 -1.70
C LEU A 97 -8.63 -1.48 -2.65
N LYS A 98 -9.47 -0.46 -2.49
CA LYS A 98 -9.51 0.73 -3.34
C LYS A 98 -9.91 1.95 -2.52
N GLY A 99 -9.22 3.06 -2.74
CA GLY A 99 -9.59 4.38 -2.20
C GLY A 99 -9.70 5.41 -3.31
N GLU A 100 -10.68 6.30 -3.21
CA GLU A 100 -10.94 7.35 -4.19
C GLU A 100 -11.15 8.71 -3.53
N ARG A 101 -10.50 9.74 -4.07
CA ARG A 101 -10.62 11.15 -3.63
C ARG A 101 -10.39 11.35 -2.14
N MET A 102 -9.44 10.61 -1.58
CA MET A 102 -9.18 10.61 -0.14
C MET A 102 -8.37 11.82 0.29
N SER A 103 -8.62 12.23 1.54
CA SER A 103 -7.79 13.21 2.25
C SER A 103 -6.83 12.55 3.24
N THR A 104 -7.12 11.32 3.65
CA THR A 104 -6.33 10.52 4.61
C THR A 104 -4.93 10.25 4.06
N ASP A 105 -3.94 10.24 4.93
CA ASP A 105 -2.59 9.87 4.53
C ASP A 105 -2.45 8.36 4.30
N LEU A 106 -1.49 7.99 3.46
CA LEU A 106 -1.24 6.62 3.05
C LEU A 106 0.16 6.21 3.48
N LEU A 107 0.23 5.09 4.20
CA LEU A 107 1.50 4.48 4.63
C LEU A 107 1.96 3.43 3.61
N PHE A 108 3.23 3.54 3.20
CA PHE A 108 3.97 2.50 2.52
C PHE A 108 5.18 2.11 3.37
N HIS A 109 5.42 0.82 3.51
CA HIS A 109 6.53 0.31 4.29
C HIS A 109 7.31 -0.75 3.50
N ASN A 110 8.63 -0.65 3.55
CA ASN A 110 9.53 -1.65 2.99
C ASN A 110 10.54 -2.07 4.05
N GLY A 111 10.28 -3.19 4.69
CA GLY A 111 11.08 -3.72 5.77
C GLY A 111 10.27 -4.70 6.61
N THR A 112 10.78 -5.01 7.77
CA THR A 112 10.10 -5.75 8.83
C THR A 112 10.33 -5.00 10.14
N TRP A 113 9.27 -4.62 10.80
CA TRP A 113 9.33 -4.02 12.13
C TRP A 113 9.20 -5.13 13.16
N SER A 114 10.32 -5.56 13.72
CA SER A 114 10.39 -6.70 14.63
C SER A 114 9.72 -6.43 15.98
N GLU A 115 9.81 -5.21 16.45
CA GLU A 115 9.34 -4.79 17.78
C GLU A 115 7.85 -4.39 17.79
N TYR A 116 7.14 -4.49 16.66
CA TYR A 116 5.76 -4.01 16.53
C TYR A 116 4.80 -4.57 17.58
N ALA A 117 4.97 -5.83 17.98
CA ALA A 117 4.09 -6.49 18.95
C ALA A 117 4.31 -5.94 20.38
N GLU A 118 5.56 -5.69 20.76
CA GLU A 118 5.92 -5.15 22.06
C GLU A 118 5.44 -3.70 22.18
N GLU A 119 5.70 -2.88 21.18
CA GLU A 119 5.26 -1.48 21.14
C GLU A 119 3.73 -1.36 21.13
N MET A 120 3.04 -2.26 20.42
CA MET A 120 1.59 -2.30 20.46
C MET A 120 1.06 -2.60 21.87
N LEU A 121 1.63 -3.59 22.55
CA LEU A 121 1.22 -3.96 23.90
C LEU A 121 1.52 -2.83 24.90
N GLU A 122 2.66 -2.16 24.76
CA GLU A 122 3.02 -1.01 25.59
C GLU A 122 2.06 0.16 25.38
N PHE A 123 1.73 0.48 24.12
CA PHE A 123 0.76 1.53 23.78
C PHE A 123 -0.62 1.25 24.40
N LEU A 124 -1.10 0.01 24.25
CA LEU A 124 -2.40 -0.40 24.78
C LEU A 124 -2.43 -0.34 26.30
N GLY A 125 -1.35 -0.77 26.97
CA GLY A 125 -1.22 -0.69 28.43
C GLY A 125 -1.22 0.74 28.94
N LYS A 126 -0.49 1.65 28.28
CA LYS A 126 -0.43 3.08 28.66
C LYS A 126 -1.75 3.82 28.48
N HIS A 127 -2.53 3.46 27.47
CA HIS A 127 -3.76 4.18 27.13
C HIS A 127 -5.04 3.53 27.69
N ASN A 128 -4.91 2.42 28.44
CA ASN A 128 -6.03 1.69 29.04
C ASN A 128 -7.18 1.43 28.06
N LYS A 129 -6.83 1.24 26.77
CA LYS A 129 -7.79 0.96 25.70
C LYS A 129 -8.01 -0.54 25.58
N PRO A 130 -9.27 -0.96 25.38
CA PRO A 130 -9.51 -2.36 25.07
C PRO A 130 -8.75 -2.72 23.79
N LEU A 131 -8.15 -3.91 23.80
CA LEU A 131 -7.45 -4.48 22.65
C LEU A 131 -8.49 -4.73 21.52
N THR A 132 -8.83 -3.72 20.78
CA THR A 132 -9.50 -3.90 19.49
C THR A 132 -8.43 -4.33 18.50
N ILE A 133 -8.13 -5.63 18.51
CA ILE A 133 -7.36 -6.22 17.40
C ILE A 133 -8.12 -5.88 16.13
N PRO A 134 -7.50 -5.23 15.15
CA PRO A 134 -8.17 -4.89 13.91
C PRO A 134 -8.80 -6.15 13.32
N TYR A 135 -10.08 -6.11 13.02
CA TYR A 135 -10.78 -7.25 12.44
C TYR A 135 -10.05 -7.72 11.19
N GLY A 136 -9.61 -8.98 11.16
CA GLY A 136 -8.88 -9.57 10.06
C GLY A 136 -7.38 -9.76 10.33
N GLU A 137 -6.65 -10.06 9.27
CA GLU A 137 -5.27 -10.50 9.33
C GLU A 137 -4.30 -9.36 9.68
N PHE A 138 -3.27 -9.72 10.40
CA PHE A 138 -2.26 -8.82 10.96
C PHE A 138 -1.04 -8.69 10.03
N SER A 139 -0.43 -7.52 10.04
CA SER A 139 0.94 -7.30 9.56
C SER A 139 1.58 -6.20 10.42
N ASP A 140 2.91 -6.16 10.46
CA ASP A 140 3.69 -5.14 11.17
C ASP A 140 3.35 -3.70 10.74
N SER A 141 2.93 -3.51 9.52
CA SER A 141 2.53 -2.18 9.00
C SER A 141 1.07 -1.81 9.31
N ARG A 142 0.31 -2.68 9.98
CA ARG A 142 -1.10 -2.48 10.28
C ARG A 142 -1.37 -2.28 11.77
N VAL A 143 -0.37 -2.22 12.57
CA VAL A 143 -0.45 -1.99 14.02
C VAL A 143 -0.71 -0.54 14.38
#